data_b94fa2749b8082ea3680bdea5ca14486
#
_entry.id   b94fa2749b8082ea3680bdea5ca14486
#
_cell.length_a   1.000
_cell.length_b   1.000
_cell.length_c   1.000
_cell.angle_alpha   90.00
_cell.angle_beta   90.00
_cell.angle_gamma   90.00
#
_symmetry.space_group_name_H-M   'P 1'
#
loop_
_entity.id
_entity.type
_entity.pdbx_description
1 polymer ?
#
loop_
_entity_poly.entity_id
_entity_poly.type
_entity_poly.pdbx_seq_one_letter_code
_entity_poly.pdbx_strand_id
1 'polypeptide(L)'
;MTKIDKTGLKAPSRRRFLAAAGAAATGAAALGAPAIVSAQSPITMRWQSTWPAKDIFHEYAGDFAKKVNDMTGGELRIEVLPAGAVVPAFGLLDAVSSGTLDGGHGVLVYHYGKSNALALWGSGPGYGMDANMLLSWHKYGGGKQLLEKIFRSINANVVSFPYGPMPTQPLGWFKKPIQKVEDMQGLKFRTVGISIDVFTGLGCAVNALPGGEIVPAMDRGLLDAAEFNNATSDRLLGFADVSKVYMLKSYHQNAEQFEISFNKTKFDALPAKMRAIIENAVEASSQDMSWKAVDRYSKDHATLKNQDKVRMYSTPSAILQKQLDIYDEVTAKKAAADPLFKEVMDSQMAFARRAVTWELETVVDRRMAYNHYFARRASGRG
;
A
#
# COMPACT_ATOMS: atom_id res chain seq x y z
N MET A 1 46.05 -91.08 4.96
CA MET A 1 46.40 -90.92 3.50
C MET A 1 45.10 -90.55 2.80
N THR A 2 44.83 -89.32 2.46
CA THR A 2 43.66 -88.90 1.74
C THR A 2 44.08 -87.78 0.77
N LYS A 3 43.91 -88.04 -0.53
CA LYS A 3 44.31 -87.14 -1.64
C LYS A 3 43.38 -85.91 -1.62
N ILE A 4 43.98 -84.72 -1.74
CA ILE A 4 43.28 -83.45 -2.00
C ILE A 4 43.15 -83.24 -3.46
N ASP A 5 41.94 -83.13 -4.00
CA ASP A 5 41.62 -82.86 -5.38
C ASP A 5 41.75 -81.36 -5.70
N LYS A 6 42.49 -81.04 -6.80
CA LYS A 6 42.67 -79.66 -7.26
C LYS A 6 41.62 -79.36 -8.32
N THR A 7 40.56 -78.66 -7.96
CA THR A 7 39.59 -78.08 -8.89
C THR A 7 40.11 -76.74 -9.40
N GLY A 8 40.55 -76.76 -10.68
CA GLY A 8 41.01 -75.54 -11.36
C GLY A 8 39.88 -74.59 -11.70
N LEU A 9 39.94 -73.41 -11.11
CA LEU A 9 39.15 -72.28 -11.55
C LEU A 9 39.67 -71.75 -12.89
N LYS A 10 38.87 -71.90 -13.97
CA LYS A 10 39.18 -71.31 -15.28
C LYS A 10 38.94 -69.78 -15.19
N ALA A 11 39.98 -69.00 -15.43
CA ALA A 11 39.90 -67.57 -15.52
C ALA A 11 38.93 -67.14 -16.64
N PRO A 12 38.08 -66.10 -16.44
CA PRO A 12 37.14 -65.63 -17.45
C PRO A 12 37.94 -65.05 -18.66
N SER A 13 37.49 -65.38 -19.86
CA SER A 13 38.14 -64.94 -21.08
C SER A 13 38.04 -63.39 -21.22
N ARG A 14 39.11 -62.80 -21.80
CA ARG A 14 39.17 -61.30 -22.03
C ARG A 14 37.94 -60.77 -22.74
N ARG A 15 37.29 -61.57 -23.61
CA ARG A 15 36.05 -61.17 -24.29
C ARG A 15 34.83 -60.95 -23.29
N ARG A 16 34.72 -61.82 -22.27
CA ARG A 16 33.64 -61.69 -21.27
C ARG A 16 33.89 -60.50 -20.33
N PHE A 17 35.13 -60.18 -20.03
CA PHE A 17 35.48 -59.00 -19.22
C PHE A 17 35.20 -57.71 -19.98
N LEU A 18 35.51 -57.63 -21.28
CA LEU A 18 35.18 -56.45 -22.09
C LEU A 18 33.68 -56.27 -22.33
N ALA A 19 32.90 -57.35 -22.42
CA ALA A 19 31.46 -57.29 -22.56
C ALA A 19 30.79 -56.82 -21.24
N ALA A 20 31.29 -57.24 -20.07
CA ALA A 20 30.81 -56.77 -18.77
C ALA A 20 31.21 -55.31 -18.48
N ALA A 21 32.40 -54.86 -18.90
CA ALA A 21 32.85 -53.47 -18.80
C ALA A 21 32.03 -52.54 -19.72
N GLY A 22 31.67 -52.99 -20.93
CA GLY A 22 30.80 -52.24 -21.83
C GLY A 22 29.37 -52.05 -21.32
N ALA A 23 28.80 -53.06 -20.67
CA ALA A 23 27.45 -52.96 -20.04
C ALA A 23 27.43 -52.07 -18.77
N ALA A 24 28.54 -52.05 -18.03
CA ALA A 24 28.65 -51.16 -16.87
C ALA A 24 28.87 -49.69 -17.27
N ALA A 25 29.56 -49.44 -18.40
CA ALA A 25 29.78 -48.08 -18.90
C ALA A 25 28.47 -47.43 -19.48
N THR A 26 27.58 -48.22 -20.10
CA THR A 26 26.28 -47.73 -20.58
C THR A 26 25.28 -47.47 -19.45
N GLY A 27 25.35 -48.23 -18.35
CA GLY A 27 24.53 -48.01 -17.15
C GLY A 27 24.95 -46.76 -16.34
N ALA A 28 26.27 -46.48 -16.28
CA ALA A 28 26.79 -45.31 -15.56
C ALA A 28 26.58 -43.99 -16.34
N ALA A 29 26.56 -44.04 -17.67
CA ALA A 29 26.29 -42.87 -18.51
C ALA A 29 24.83 -42.41 -18.44
N ALA A 30 23.89 -43.29 -18.10
CA ALA A 30 22.47 -42.93 -17.91
C ALA A 30 22.19 -42.26 -16.57
N LEU A 31 23.05 -42.44 -15.55
CA LEU A 31 22.90 -41.79 -14.23
C LEU A 31 23.63 -40.46 -14.14
N GLY A 32 24.45 -40.08 -15.09
CA GLY A 32 25.25 -38.86 -15.09
C GLY A 32 24.82 -37.79 -16.10
N ALA A 33 23.73 -38.00 -16.86
CA ALA A 33 23.21 -36.93 -17.69
C ALA A 33 22.65 -35.85 -16.73
N PRO A 34 23.18 -34.60 -16.76
CA PRO A 34 22.55 -33.53 -16.02
C PRO A 34 21.12 -33.48 -16.52
N ALA A 35 20.17 -33.65 -15.58
CA ALA A 35 18.77 -33.35 -15.86
C ALA A 35 18.75 -31.89 -16.33
N ILE A 36 18.55 -31.65 -17.62
CA ILE A 36 18.26 -30.33 -18.13
C ILE A 36 16.94 -30.01 -17.50
N VAL A 37 16.99 -29.36 -16.34
CA VAL A 37 15.81 -28.68 -15.77
C VAL A 37 15.45 -27.67 -16.84
N SER A 38 14.44 -28.00 -17.64
CA SER A 38 13.83 -27.04 -18.56
C SER A 38 13.43 -25.87 -17.72
N ALA A 39 14.21 -24.79 -17.75
CA ALA A 39 13.86 -23.57 -17.06
C ALA A 39 12.53 -23.11 -17.66
N GLN A 40 11.46 -23.31 -16.93
CA GLN A 40 10.15 -22.82 -17.33
C GLN A 40 10.29 -21.30 -17.52
N SER A 41 9.84 -20.79 -18.68
CA SER A 41 9.91 -19.35 -18.95
C SER A 41 9.25 -18.59 -17.80
N PRO A 42 9.86 -17.49 -17.33
CA PRO A 42 9.28 -16.70 -16.27
C PRO A 42 7.86 -16.25 -16.60
N ILE A 43 6.98 -16.32 -15.63
CA ILE A 43 5.65 -15.68 -15.72
C ILE A 43 5.89 -14.18 -15.57
N THR A 44 5.50 -13.39 -16.56
CA THR A 44 5.60 -11.92 -16.51
C THR A 44 4.22 -11.33 -16.31
N MET A 45 4.09 -10.41 -15.34
CA MET A 45 2.88 -9.67 -15.06
C MET A 45 3.11 -8.18 -15.33
N ARG A 46 2.23 -7.60 -16.12
CA ARG A 46 2.23 -6.17 -16.45
C ARG A 46 1.32 -5.41 -15.49
N TRP A 47 1.93 -4.52 -14.72
CA TRP A 47 1.27 -3.71 -13.71
C TRP A 47 1.33 -2.23 -14.03
N GLN A 48 0.43 -1.47 -13.43
CA GLN A 48 0.52 -0.03 -13.36
C GLN A 48 0.25 0.45 -11.93
N SER A 49 1.01 1.45 -11.48
CA SER A 49 0.67 2.19 -10.27
C SER A 49 -0.21 3.39 -10.59
N THR A 50 -0.93 3.92 -9.60
CA THR A 50 -1.70 5.17 -9.73
C THR A 50 -0.84 6.42 -9.51
N TRP A 51 0.49 6.27 -9.44
CA TRP A 51 1.44 7.31 -9.03
C TRP A 51 2.34 7.75 -10.16
N PRO A 52 2.71 9.06 -10.23
CA PRO A 52 3.78 9.53 -11.10
C PRO A 52 5.10 8.82 -10.84
N ALA A 53 5.93 8.63 -11.87
CA ALA A 53 7.21 7.92 -11.75
C ALA A 53 8.18 8.50 -10.70
N LYS A 54 8.09 9.80 -10.42
CA LYS A 54 8.93 10.49 -9.41
C LYS A 54 8.41 10.38 -7.97
N ASP A 55 7.19 9.88 -7.78
CA ASP A 55 6.58 9.77 -6.44
C ASP A 55 7.17 8.58 -5.68
N ILE A 56 7.41 8.74 -4.37
CA ILE A 56 7.81 7.64 -3.48
C ILE A 56 6.80 6.48 -3.50
N PHE A 57 5.54 6.75 -3.80
CA PHE A 57 4.52 5.72 -3.90
C PHE A 57 4.73 4.79 -5.09
N HIS A 58 5.30 5.31 -6.20
CA HIS A 58 5.73 4.47 -7.31
C HIS A 58 6.97 3.63 -6.94
N GLU A 59 7.89 4.20 -6.14
CA GLU A 59 9.02 3.46 -5.56
C GLU A 59 8.52 2.29 -4.69
N TYR A 60 7.50 2.48 -3.85
CA TYR A 60 6.91 1.39 -3.04
C TYR A 60 6.31 0.27 -3.90
N ALA A 61 5.67 0.61 -5.02
CA ALA A 61 5.19 -0.40 -5.97
C ALA A 61 6.33 -1.20 -6.58
N GLY A 62 7.44 -0.53 -6.92
CA GLY A 62 8.68 -1.17 -7.40
C GLY A 62 9.34 -2.07 -6.33
N ASP A 63 9.37 -1.62 -5.07
CA ASP A 63 9.91 -2.40 -3.95
C ASP A 63 9.14 -3.71 -3.73
N PHE A 64 7.80 -3.66 -3.82
CA PHE A 64 6.98 -4.88 -3.77
C PHE A 64 7.28 -5.81 -4.93
N ALA A 65 7.28 -5.29 -6.16
CA ALA A 65 7.59 -6.07 -7.36
C ALA A 65 8.98 -6.74 -7.25
N LYS A 66 9.99 -5.99 -6.79
CA LYS A 66 11.34 -6.51 -6.56
C LYS A 66 11.35 -7.65 -5.55
N LYS A 67 10.65 -7.52 -4.41
CA LYS A 67 10.57 -8.59 -3.41
C LYS A 67 9.96 -9.86 -3.97
N VAL A 68 8.86 -9.75 -4.73
CA VAL A 68 8.24 -10.90 -5.39
C VAL A 68 9.21 -11.55 -6.39
N ASN A 69 9.86 -10.74 -7.22
CA ASN A 69 10.83 -11.23 -8.21
C ASN A 69 12.00 -11.97 -7.54
N ASP A 70 12.56 -11.39 -6.46
CA ASP A 70 13.67 -11.98 -5.70
C ASP A 70 13.24 -13.28 -5.00
N MET A 71 12.10 -13.28 -4.29
CA MET A 71 11.59 -14.42 -3.53
C MET A 71 11.19 -15.61 -4.42
N THR A 72 10.80 -15.34 -5.68
CA THR A 72 10.50 -16.38 -6.65
C THR A 72 11.72 -16.85 -7.44
N GLY A 73 12.92 -16.27 -7.19
CA GLY A 73 14.13 -16.55 -7.97
C GLY A 73 13.99 -16.13 -9.43
N GLY A 74 13.10 -15.18 -9.73
CA GLY A 74 12.82 -14.68 -11.07
C GLY A 74 11.82 -15.54 -11.87
N GLU A 75 11.22 -16.56 -11.26
CA GLU A 75 10.16 -17.36 -11.89
C GLU A 75 8.88 -16.54 -12.12
N LEU A 76 8.62 -15.53 -11.27
CA LEU A 76 7.55 -14.54 -11.45
C LEU A 76 8.19 -13.15 -11.53
N ARG A 77 7.86 -12.39 -12.58
CA ARG A 77 8.34 -11.03 -12.82
C ARG A 77 7.16 -10.08 -12.88
N ILE A 78 7.17 -9.07 -12.02
CA ILE A 78 6.19 -7.98 -12.04
C ILE A 78 6.88 -6.75 -12.61
N GLU A 79 6.34 -6.22 -13.71
CA GLU A 79 6.80 -4.99 -14.37
C GLU A 79 5.82 -3.88 -14.05
N VAL A 80 6.27 -2.86 -13.29
CA VAL A 80 5.42 -1.77 -12.81
C VAL A 80 5.59 -0.53 -13.67
N LEU A 81 4.52 -0.11 -14.33
CA LEU A 81 4.43 1.12 -15.09
C LEU A 81 3.89 2.28 -14.23
N PRO A 82 4.30 3.53 -14.47
CA PRO A 82 3.74 4.69 -13.78
C PRO A 82 2.31 5.00 -14.23
N ALA A 83 1.63 5.85 -13.49
CA ALA A 83 0.30 6.34 -13.79
C ALA A 83 0.21 6.91 -15.22
N GLY A 84 -0.85 6.56 -15.93
CA GLY A 84 -1.12 7.05 -17.27
C GLY A 84 -0.41 6.30 -18.41
N ALA A 85 0.44 5.31 -18.08
CA ALA A 85 1.13 4.52 -19.11
C ALA A 85 0.18 3.61 -19.90
N VAL A 86 -0.89 3.12 -19.28
CA VAL A 86 -1.90 2.26 -19.89
C VAL A 86 -3.29 2.87 -19.73
N VAL A 87 -3.65 3.28 -18.51
CA VAL A 87 -4.94 3.88 -18.17
C VAL A 87 -4.76 5.08 -17.24
N PRO A 88 -5.70 6.04 -17.19
CA PRO A 88 -5.71 7.07 -16.15
C PRO A 88 -5.72 6.44 -14.76
N ALA A 89 -5.17 7.14 -13.75
CA ALA A 89 -5.00 6.61 -12.40
C ALA A 89 -6.30 6.05 -11.79
N PHE A 90 -7.44 6.74 -11.94
CA PHE A 90 -8.74 6.28 -11.44
C PHE A 90 -9.35 5.12 -12.22
N GLY A 91 -8.79 4.77 -13.39
CA GLY A 91 -9.22 3.61 -14.19
C GLY A 91 -8.51 2.29 -13.82
N LEU A 92 -7.63 2.29 -12.80
CA LEU A 92 -6.80 1.13 -12.47
C LEU A 92 -7.64 -0.11 -12.13
N LEU A 93 -8.68 0.01 -11.28
CA LEU A 93 -9.52 -1.12 -10.88
C LEU A 93 -10.18 -1.79 -12.09
N ASP A 94 -10.73 -1.00 -13.03
CA ASP A 94 -11.38 -1.51 -14.23
C ASP A 94 -10.37 -2.23 -15.13
N ALA A 95 -9.16 -1.67 -15.29
CA ALA A 95 -8.10 -2.26 -16.09
C ALA A 95 -7.60 -3.60 -15.52
N VAL A 96 -7.46 -3.70 -14.19
CA VAL A 96 -7.09 -4.95 -13.51
C VAL A 96 -8.25 -5.95 -13.58
N SER A 97 -9.47 -5.53 -13.32
CA SER A 97 -10.66 -6.39 -13.35
C SER A 97 -10.90 -7.00 -14.73
N SER A 98 -10.73 -6.22 -15.80
CA SER A 98 -10.88 -6.69 -17.20
C SER A 98 -9.71 -7.55 -17.69
N GLY A 99 -8.57 -7.53 -16.98
CA GLY A 99 -7.34 -8.22 -17.42
C GLY A 99 -6.49 -7.44 -18.43
N THR A 100 -6.82 -6.16 -18.71
CA THR A 100 -5.97 -5.24 -19.47
C THR A 100 -4.61 -5.05 -18.79
N LEU A 101 -4.62 -5.03 -17.47
CA LEU A 101 -3.45 -5.15 -16.60
C LEU A 101 -3.56 -6.44 -15.78
N ASP A 102 -2.41 -7.05 -15.48
CA ASP A 102 -2.36 -8.24 -14.63
C ASP A 102 -2.54 -7.90 -13.16
N GLY A 103 -2.20 -6.69 -12.78
CA GLY A 103 -2.35 -6.16 -11.44
C GLY A 103 -2.01 -4.68 -11.36
N GLY A 104 -2.02 -4.15 -10.15
CA GLY A 104 -1.76 -2.74 -9.93
C GLY A 104 -1.45 -2.39 -8.49
N HIS A 105 -1.01 -1.15 -8.32
CA HIS A 105 -0.72 -0.55 -7.03
C HIS A 105 -1.43 0.80 -6.91
N GLY A 106 -2.28 0.93 -5.92
CA GLY A 106 -3.10 2.13 -5.73
C GLY A 106 -3.60 2.27 -4.30
N VAL A 107 -4.78 2.85 -4.16
CA VAL A 107 -5.50 3.00 -2.89
C VAL A 107 -6.99 2.74 -3.11
N LEU A 108 -7.64 2.09 -2.15
CA LEU A 108 -9.07 1.74 -2.22
C LEU A 108 -9.98 2.98 -2.29
N VAL A 109 -9.58 4.09 -1.72
CA VAL A 109 -10.34 5.36 -1.76
C VAL A 109 -10.52 5.92 -3.17
N TYR A 110 -9.65 5.57 -4.13
CA TYR A 110 -9.80 5.98 -5.53
C TYR A 110 -10.97 5.26 -6.23
N HIS A 111 -11.47 4.19 -5.63
CA HIS A 111 -12.60 3.43 -6.17
C HIS A 111 -13.95 3.82 -5.53
N TYR A 112 -13.98 4.96 -4.82
CA TYR A 112 -15.15 5.49 -4.13
C TYR A 112 -16.40 5.56 -5.01
N GLY A 113 -16.26 5.95 -6.27
CA GLY A 113 -17.36 5.98 -7.24
C GLY A 113 -17.92 4.62 -7.63
N LYS A 114 -17.23 3.50 -7.35
CA LYS A 114 -17.70 2.14 -7.61
C LYS A 114 -18.48 1.58 -6.41
N SER A 115 -17.95 1.81 -5.22
CA SER A 115 -18.63 1.53 -3.96
C SER A 115 -18.12 2.50 -2.88
N ASN A 116 -19.03 3.17 -2.22
CA ASN A 116 -18.70 4.08 -1.12
C ASN A 116 -17.95 3.34 0.01
N ALA A 117 -18.25 2.06 0.22
CA ALA A 117 -17.64 1.26 1.26
C ALA A 117 -16.12 1.07 1.09
N LEU A 118 -15.59 1.10 -0.15
CA LEU A 118 -14.15 1.00 -0.42
C LEU A 118 -13.36 2.16 0.21
N ALA A 119 -13.97 3.34 0.35
CA ALA A 119 -13.32 4.48 0.97
C ALA A 119 -13.08 4.31 2.48
N LEU A 120 -13.77 3.38 3.15
CA LEU A 120 -13.57 3.11 4.58
C LEU A 120 -12.19 2.50 4.91
N TRP A 121 -11.39 2.11 3.89
CA TRP A 121 -9.99 1.71 4.06
C TRP A 121 -9.01 2.89 4.04
N GLY A 122 -9.47 4.14 4.07
CA GLY A 122 -8.55 5.27 4.04
C GLY A 122 -9.17 6.64 4.31
N SER A 123 -10.50 6.79 4.23
CA SER A 123 -11.15 8.07 4.49
C SER A 123 -11.70 8.16 5.90
N GLY A 124 -11.54 9.32 6.52
CA GLY A 124 -12.12 9.66 7.80
C GLY A 124 -11.20 9.42 9.00
N PRO A 125 -11.75 9.53 10.22
CA PRO A 125 -11.00 9.46 11.47
C PRO A 125 -10.58 8.04 11.87
N GLY A 126 -11.03 7.00 11.16
CA GLY A 126 -10.74 5.61 11.48
C GLY A 126 -11.19 5.18 12.87
N TYR A 127 -12.16 5.91 13.48
CA TYR A 127 -12.61 5.69 14.88
C TYR A 127 -11.46 5.75 15.91
N GLY A 128 -10.43 6.56 15.63
CA GLY A 128 -9.23 6.68 16.45
C GLY A 128 -8.13 5.69 16.14
N MET A 129 -8.36 4.71 15.27
CA MET A 129 -7.30 3.80 14.82
C MET A 129 -6.24 4.56 14.02
N ASP A 130 -4.98 4.18 14.21
CA ASP A 130 -3.92 4.52 13.27
C ASP A 130 -3.92 3.54 12.07
N ALA A 131 -3.05 3.80 11.11
CA ALA A 131 -2.99 2.99 9.89
C ALA A 131 -2.55 1.53 10.13
N ASN A 132 -1.74 1.27 11.16
CA ASN A 132 -1.35 -0.09 11.54
C ASN A 132 -2.49 -0.85 12.21
N MET A 133 -3.29 -0.18 13.03
CA MET A 133 -4.51 -0.74 13.60
C MET A 133 -5.54 -1.06 12.51
N LEU A 134 -5.66 -0.20 11.50
CA LEU A 134 -6.57 -0.43 10.37
C LEU A 134 -6.14 -1.66 9.54
N LEU A 135 -4.82 -1.87 9.33
CA LEU A 135 -4.28 -3.10 8.73
C LEU A 135 -4.57 -4.32 9.61
N SER A 136 -4.43 -4.18 10.93
CA SER A 136 -4.75 -5.24 11.88
C SER A 136 -6.23 -5.62 11.85
N TRP A 137 -7.14 -4.62 11.78
CA TRP A 137 -8.56 -4.87 11.56
C TRP A 137 -8.81 -5.61 10.24
N HIS A 138 -8.15 -5.18 9.15
CA HIS A 138 -8.30 -5.84 7.85
C HIS A 138 -7.92 -7.32 7.94
N LYS A 139 -6.78 -7.64 8.58
CA LYS A 139 -6.26 -9.01 8.66
C LYS A 139 -6.99 -9.89 9.69
N TYR A 140 -7.30 -9.34 10.86
CA TYR A 140 -7.80 -10.11 12.02
C TYR A 140 -9.19 -9.70 12.50
N GLY A 141 -9.74 -8.60 12.01
CA GLY A 141 -11.03 -8.05 12.41
C GLY A 141 -12.17 -8.25 11.40
N GLY A 142 -11.95 -9.07 10.36
CA GLY A 142 -12.97 -9.37 9.35
C GLY A 142 -12.91 -8.49 8.09
N GLY A 143 -11.98 -7.53 8.03
CA GLY A 143 -11.87 -6.60 6.90
C GLY A 143 -11.62 -7.28 5.56
N LYS A 144 -10.81 -8.37 5.54
CA LYS A 144 -10.55 -9.14 4.31
C LYS A 144 -11.83 -9.68 3.68
N GLN A 145 -12.67 -10.33 4.48
CA GLN A 145 -13.93 -10.91 4.02
C GLN A 145 -14.92 -9.84 3.55
N LEU A 146 -14.95 -8.70 4.23
CA LEU A 146 -15.77 -7.55 3.85
C LEU A 146 -15.30 -6.94 2.53
N LEU A 147 -14.00 -6.77 2.33
CA LEU A 147 -13.44 -6.28 1.08
C LEU A 147 -13.77 -7.20 -0.10
N GLU A 148 -13.61 -8.51 0.07
CA GLU A 148 -14.00 -9.51 -0.93
C GLU A 148 -15.51 -9.47 -1.23
N LYS A 149 -16.35 -9.23 -0.22
CA LYS A 149 -17.80 -9.07 -0.39
C LYS A 149 -18.13 -7.82 -1.21
N ILE A 150 -17.42 -6.70 -1.00
CA ILE A 150 -17.57 -5.49 -1.78
C ILE A 150 -17.18 -5.73 -3.23
N PHE A 151 -16.00 -6.32 -3.50
CA PHE A 151 -15.60 -6.59 -4.89
C PHE A 151 -16.56 -7.50 -5.63
N ARG A 152 -17.13 -8.51 -4.96
CA ARG A 152 -18.20 -9.34 -5.53
C ARG A 152 -19.45 -8.53 -5.86
N SER A 153 -19.86 -7.60 -4.98
CA SER A 153 -21.07 -6.79 -5.19
C SER A 153 -21.00 -5.85 -6.39
N ILE A 154 -19.78 -5.41 -6.75
CA ILE A 154 -19.53 -4.56 -7.93
C ILE A 154 -19.01 -5.34 -9.14
N ASN A 155 -19.06 -6.68 -9.10
CA ASN A 155 -18.56 -7.59 -10.14
C ASN A 155 -17.09 -7.33 -10.54
N ALA A 156 -16.23 -6.91 -9.61
CA ALA A 156 -14.82 -6.74 -9.86
C ALA A 156 -14.06 -8.07 -9.75
N ASN A 157 -13.40 -8.47 -10.83
CA ASN A 157 -12.60 -9.69 -10.91
C ASN A 157 -11.17 -9.44 -10.40
N VAL A 158 -11.03 -9.13 -9.10
CA VAL A 158 -9.75 -8.78 -8.45
C VAL A 158 -9.53 -9.56 -7.17
N VAL A 159 -8.25 -9.78 -6.86
CA VAL A 159 -7.76 -10.11 -5.52
C VAL A 159 -6.99 -8.90 -5.03
N SER A 160 -7.32 -8.40 -3.84
CA SER A 160 -6.75 -7.17 -3.30
C SER A 160 -6.11 -7.42 -1.95
N PHE A 161 -4.95 -6.82 -1.75
CA PHE A 161 -4.16 -6.88 -0.53
C PHE A 161 -3.87 -5.45 -0.06
N PRO A 162 -4.65 -4.90 0.88
CA PRO A 162 -4.24 -3.69 1.60
C PRO A 162 -2.91 -3.89 2.32
N TYR A 163 -2.01 -2.92 2.19
CA TYR A 163 -0.69 -3.00 2.78
C TYR A 163 -0.12 -1.60 3.07
N GLY A 164 0.97 -1.55 3.83
CA GLY A 164 1.73 -0.35 4.07
C GLY A 164 0.94 0.71 4.83
N PRO A 165 1.15 0.88 6.15
CA PRO A 165 0.44 1.86 6.93
C PRO A 165 0.85 3.27 6.48
N MET A 166 -0.09 4.05 5.95
CA MET A 166 0.10 5.48 5.72
C MET A 166 -0.26 6.26 6.99
N PRO A 167 0.67 7.06 7.54
CA PRO A 167 0.39 7.90 8.69
C PRO A 167 -0.69 8.95 8.40
N THR A 168 -1.21 9.57 9.46
CA THR A 168 -2.16 10.69 9.35
C THR A 168 -1.69 11.71 8.33
N GLN A 169 -2.57 12.01 7.38
CA GLN A 169 -2.31 13.01 6.37
C GLN A 169 -2.43 14.44 6.94
N PRO A 170 -1.68 15.41 6.38
CA PRO A 170 -1.88 16.83 6.67
C PRO A 170 -3.26 17.29 6.16
N LEU A 171 -3.78 18.38 6.73
CA LEU A 171 -4.97 19.04 6.16
C LEU A 171 -4.71 19.48 4.71
N GLY A 172 -3.47 19.84 4.41
CA GLY A 172 -3.02 20.11 3.05
C GLY A 172 -2.27 21.42 2.87
N TRP A 173 -2.14 21.81 1.60
CA TRP A 173 -1.44 23.00 1.11
C TRP A 173 -2.44 24.09 0.77
N PHE A 174 -2.18 25.31 1.25
CA PHE A 174 -3.09 26.46 1.15
C PHE A 174 -2.36 27.72 0.72
N LYS A 175 -3.07 28.68 0.13
CA LYS A 175 -2.52 30.03 -0.17
C LYS A 175 -2.26 30.84 1.10
N LYS A 176 -3.07 30.65 2.16
CA LYS A 176 -2.95 31.30 3.48
C LYS A 176 -3.30 30.31 4.59
N PRO A 177 -2.81 30.50 5.82
CA PRO A 177 -3.19 29.66 6.95
C PRO A 177 -4.72 29.71 7.20
N ILE A 178 -5.30 28.54 7.49
CA ILE A 178 -6.68 28.38 7.88
C ILE A 178 -6.75 28.49 9.41
N GLN A 179 -7.53 29.44 9.92
CA GLN A 179 -7.62 29.74 11.35
C GLN A 179 -8.97 29.34 11.95
N LYS A 180 -10.02 29.30 11.15
CA LYS A 180 -11.39 28.98 11.56
C LYS A 180 -12.15 28.25 10.46
N VAL A 181 -13.28 27.66 10.82
CA VAL A 181 -14.10 26.85 9.88
C VAL A 181 -14.56 27.69 8.69
N GLU A 182 -14.92 28.94 8.89
CA GLU A 182 -15.39 29.84 7.84
C GLU A 182 -14.32 30.14 6.78
N ASP A 183 -13.04 29.97 7.09
CA ASP A 183 -11.96 30.13 6.12
C ASP A 183 -11.96 29.04 5.04
N MET A 184 -12.70 27.94 5.25
CA MET A 184 -12.90 26.85 4.28
C MET A 184 -13.96 27.18 3.23
N GLN A 185 -14.84 28.15 3.49
CA GLN A 185 -15.96 28.48 2.62
C GLN A 185 -15.51 28.92 1.23
N GLY A 186 -16.03 28.22 0.20
CA GLY A 186 -15.80 28.53 -1.22
C GLY A 186 -14.40 28.16 -1.74
N LEU A 187 -13.51 27.58 -0.92
CA LEU A 187 -12.22 27.13 -1.40
C LEU A 187 -12.39 26.02 -2.45
N LYS A 188 -11.75 26.19 -3.59
CA LYS A 188 -11.59 25.12 -4.59
C LYS A 188 -10.56 24.13 -4.06
N PHE A 189 -11.05 23.07 -3.45
CA PHE A 189 -10.24 22.12 -2.70
C PHE A 189 -10.15 20.76 -3.39
N ARG A 190 -8.96 20.18 -3.48
CA ARG A 190 -8.79 18.79 -3.98
C ARG A 190 -8.75 17.82 -2.83
N THR A 191 -9.60 16.81 -2.91
CA THR A 191 -9.53 15.60 -2.07
C THR A 191 -10.20 14.41 -2.75
N VAL A 192 -10.21 13.24 -2.10
CA VAL A 192 -10.75 11.98 -2.64
C VAL A 192 -11.55 11.22 -1.58
N GLY A 193 -12.27 10.18 -2.02
CA GLY A 193 -13.03 9.31 -1.12
C GLY A 193 -14.16 10.04 -0.38
N ILE A 194 -14.50 9.61 0.83
CA ILE A 194 -15.51 10.24 1.68
C ILE A 194 -15.12 11.67 2.09
N SER A 195 -13.81 11.98 2.05
CA SER A 195 -13.34 13.33 2.32
C SER A 195 -13.94 14.37 1.37
N ILE A 196 -14.39 13.97 0.16
CA ILE A 196 -15.17 14.83 -0.74
C ILE A 196 -16.41 15.36 -0.02
N ASP A 197 -17.19 14.48 0.62
CA ASP A 197 -18.40 14.86 1.34
C ASP A 197 -18.08 15.72 2.59
N VAL A 198 -17.00 15.35 3.30
CA VAL A 198 -16.57 16.08 4.52
C VAL A 198 -16.15 17.51 4.18
N PHE A 199 -15.31 17.71 3.16
CA PHE A 199 -14.89 19.05 2.74
C PHE A 199 -16.01 19.85 2.09
N THR A 200 -16.93 19.19 1.37
CA THR A 200 -18.17 19.83 0.90
C THR A 200 -19.02 20.31 2.09
N GLY A 201 -19.15 19.52 3.14
CA GLY A 201 -19.81 19.91 4.38
C GLY A 201 -19.11 21.06 5.15
N LEU A 202 -17.79 21.20 4.98
CA LEU A 202 -17.02 22.36 5.45
C LEU A 202 -17.21 23.61 4.56
N GLY A 203 -17.93 23.51 3.44
CA GLY A 203 -18.23 24.62 2.53
C GLY A 203 -17.25 24.77 1.36
N CYS A 204 -16.36 23.81 1.14
CA CYS A 204 -15.44 23.83 0.00
C CYS A 204 -16.14 23.45 -1.32
N ALA A 205 -15.65 23.99 -2.43
CA ALA A 205 -15.94 23.52 -3.78
C ALA A 205 -14.93 22.41 -4.11
N VAL A 206 -15.33 21.14 -3.97
CA VAL A 206 -14.42 20.00 -4.03
C VAL A 206 -14.26 19.44 -5.43
N ASN A 207 -13.02 19.13 -5.83
CA ASN A 207 -12.66 18.42 -7.05
C ASN A 207 -11.76 17.23 -6.73
N ALA A 208 -12.05 16.07 -7.31
CA ALA A 208 -11.18 14.90 -7.23
C ALA A 208 -10.22 14.88 -8.44
N LEU A 209 -8.92 14.90 -8.15
CA LEU A 209 -7.86 14.79 -9.15
C LEU A 209 -6.83 13.76 -8.71
N PRO A 210 -6.24 12.98 -9.63
CA PRO A 210 -5.12 12.10 -9.30
C PRO A 210 -3.88 12.92 -8.94
N GLY A 211 -2.96 12.33 -8.13
CA GLY A 211 -1.83 13.04 -7.52
C GLY A 211 -0.97 13.85 -8.51
N GLY A 212 -0.71 13.30 -9.69
CA GLY A 212 0.10 13.99 -10.71
C GLY A 212 -0.52 15.25 -11.33
N GLU A 213 -1.83 15.46 -11.15
CA GLU A 213 -2.56 16.60 -11.72
C GLU A 213 -2.76 17.75 -10.71
N ILE A 214 -2.47 17.53 -9.42
CA ILE A 214 -2.77 18.48 -8.35
C ILE A 214 -1.92 19.74 -8.47
N VAL A 215 -0.60 19.60 -8.48
CA VAL A 215 0.33 20.75 -8.53
C VAL A 215 0.12 21.58 -9.79
N PRO A 216 -0.01 21.02 -11.00
CA PRO A 216 -0.39 21.78 -12.18
C PRO A 216 -1.74 22.51 -12.06
N ALA A 217 -2.74 21.93 -11.37
CA ALA A 217 -4.01 22.59 -11.15
C ALA A 217 -3.93 23.76 -10.14
N MET A 218 -3.11 23.61 -9.09
CA MET A 218 -2.83 24.68 -8.13
C MET A 218 -2.07 25.84 -8.80
N ASP A 219 -1.05 25.54 -9.60
CA ASP A 219 -0.24 26.52 -10.32
C ASP A 219 -1.10 27.39 -11.27
N ARG A 220 -2.03 26.76 -11.99
CA ARG A 220 -2.98 27.46 -12.88
C ARG A 220 -4.12 28.16 -12.17
N GLY A 221 -4.22 28.07 -10.84
CA GLY A 221 -5.34 28.66 -10.06
C GLY A 221 -6.68 27.94 -10.22
N LEU A 222 -6.69 26.71 -10.74
CA LEU A 222 -7.88 25.86 -10.80
C LEU A 222 -8.23 25.32 -9.41
N LEU A 223 -7.24 25.23 -8.51
CA LEU A 223 -7.40 24.90 -7.10
C LEU A 223 -6.83 26.02 -6.23
N ASP A 224 -7.47 26.28 -5.11
CA ASP A 224 -7.00 27.20 -4.06
C ASP A 224 -6.21 26.47 -2.99
N ALA A 225 -6.52 25.18 -2.79
CA ALA A 225 -5.88 24.32 -1.82
C ALA A 225 -6.03 22.85 -2.21
N ALA A 226 -5.14 22.01 -1.69
CA ALA A 226 -5.19 20.57 -1.90
C ALA A 226 -4.50 19.83 -0.76
N GLU A 227 -4.99 18.66 -0.43
CA GLU A 227 -4.25 17.63 0.30
C GLU A 227 -3.60 16.66 -0.70
N PHE A 228 -2.55 15.94 -0.26
CA PHE A 228 -2.16 14.74 -0.96
C PHE A 228 -1.80 13.63 0.02
N ASN A 229 -0.59 13.67 0.66
CA ASN A 229 -0.33 12.60 1.63
C ASN A 229 0.73 12.93 2.70
N ASN A 230 1.98 13.20 2.31
CA ASN A 230 3.10 13.30 3.24
C ASN A 230 4.24 14.18 2.71
N ALA A 231 5.17 14.54 3.60
CA ALA A 231 6.24 15.46 3.28
C ALA A 231 7.13 15.02 2.10
N THR A 232 7.39 13.72 1.94
CA THR A 232 8.24 13.20 0.84
C THR A 232 7.50 13.26 -0.48
N SER A 233 6.30 12.68 -0.55
CA SER A 233 5.50 12.67 -1.76
C SER A 233 5.16 14.09 -2.22
N ASP A 234 4.67 14.93 -1.32
CA ASP A 234 4.29 16.31 -1.59
C ASP A 234 5.49 17.11 -2.11
N ARG A 235 6.68 16.93 -1.50
CA ARG A 235 7.90 17.57 -1.94
C ARG A 235 8.35 17.11 -3.32
N LEU A 236 8.36 15.81 -3.58
CA LEU A 236 8.74 15.23 -4.87
C LEU A 236 7.80 15.66 -5.99
N LEU A 237 6.52 15.85 -5.71
CA LEU A 237 5.53 16.33 -6.68
C LEU A 237 5.63 17.84 -6.94
N GLY A 238 6.26 18.62 -6.04
CA GLY A 238 6.49 20.04 -6.23
C GLY A 238 5.45 20.94 -5.55
N PHE A 239 4.74 20.46 -4.51
CA PHE A 239 3.77 21.30 -3.77
C PHE A 239 4.42 22.56 -3.17
N ALA A 240 5.67 22.44 -2.70
CA ALA A 240 6.41 23.57 -2.16
C ALA A 240 6.71 24.68 -3.18
N ASP A 241 6.62 24.40 -4.48
CA ASP A 241 6.84 25.40 -5.54
C ASP A 241 5.61 26.28 -5.73
N VAL A 242 4.41 25.74 -5.50
CA VAL A 242 3.13 26.43 -5.72
C VAL A 242 2.46 26.93 -4.43
N SER A 243 2.91 26.45 -3.26
CA SER A 243 2.42 26.92 -1.94
C SER A 243 3.53 26.89 -0.89
N LYS A 244 3.46 27.83 0.05
CA LYS A 244 4.37 27.90 1.22
C LYS A 244 3.64 27.72 2.56
N VAL A 245 2.36 27.37 2.54
CA VAL A 245 1.54 27.15 3.72
C VAL A 245 1.09 25.69 3.78
N TYR A 246 1.56 24.97 4.80
CA TYR A 246 1.27 23.57 5.02
C TYR A 246 0.55 23.38 6.36
N MET A 247 -0.73 23.03 6.28
CA MET A 247 -1.57 22.80 7.46
C MET A 247 -1.47 21.33 7.86
N LEU A 248 -0.96 21.07 9.07
CA LEU A 248 -0.72 19.72 9.59
C LEU A 248 -1.92 19.22 10.41
N LYS A 249 -2.06 17.90 10.46
CA LYS A 249 -3.10 17.14 11.21
C LYS A 249 -4.49 17.34 10.64
N SER A 250 -5.15 16.24 10.37
CA SER A 250 -6.53 16.23 9.90
C SER A 250 -7.16 14.87 10.14
N TYR A 251 -8.48 14.83 10.34
CA TYR A 251 -9.25 13.60 10.45
C TYR A 251 -9.82 13.11 9.11
N HIS A 252 -9.60 13.83 8.02
CA HIS A 252 -10.18 13.46 6.73
C HIS A 252 -9.60 12.13 6.17
N GLN A 253 -8.30 11.88 6.42
CA GLN A 253 -7.59 10.64 6.13
C GLN A 253 -6.57 10.40 7.25
N ASN A 254 -7.08 10.04 8.43
CA ASN A 254 -6.27 9.81 9.63
C ASN A 254 -5.42 8.55 9.52
N ALA A 255 -5.95 7.52 8.86
CA ALA A 255 -5.30 6.24 8.63
C ALA A 255 -5.68 5.74 7.24
N GLU A 256 -4.70 5.40 6.44
CA GLU A 256 -4.92 4.88 5.10
C GLU A 256 -3.98 3.72 4.79
N GLN A 257 -4.29 2.96 3.75
CA GLN A 257 -3.51 1.81 3.28
C GLN A 257 -3.37 1.90 1.77
N PHE A 258 -2.22 1.47 1.28
CA PHE A 258 -2.09 1.14 -0.14
C PHE A 258 -2.84 -0.14 -0.48
N GLU A 259 -3.04 -0.34 -1.76
CA GLU A 259 -3.63 -1.53 -2.33
C GLU A 259 -2.67 -2.15 -3.35
N ILE A 260 -2.39 -3.43 -3.16
CA ILE A 260 -1.82 -4.30 -4.18
C ILE A 260 -2.98 -5.13 -4.73
N SER A 261 -3.27 -5.00 -6.02
CA SER A 261 -4.36 -5.74 -6.68
C SER A 261 -3.84 -6.60 -7.82
N PHE A 262 -4.46 -7.78 -7.98
CA PHE A 262 -4.24 -8.70 -9.10
C PHE A 262 -5.57 -8.96 -9.81
N ASN A 263 -5.51 -9.14 -11.13
CA ASN A 263 -6.62 -9.80 -11.82
C ASN A 263 -6.82 -11.20 -11.21
N LYS A 264 -8.03 -11.46 -10.70
CA LYS A 264 -8.31 -12.68 -9.94
C LYS A 264 -8.06 -13.95 -10.75
N THR A 265 -8.49 -13.98 -12.01
CA THR A 265 -8.31 -15.15 -12.87
C THR A 265 -6.83 -15.46 -13.07
N LYS A 266 -5.99 -14.43 -13.27
CA LYS A 266 -4.53 -14.61 -13.44
C LYS A 266 -3.86 -14.98 -12.11
N PHE A 267 -4.28 -14.42 -11.00
CA PHE A 267 -3.77 -14.77 -9.66
C PHE A 267 -4.09 -16.22 -9.30
N ASP A 268 -5.33 -16.64 -9.51
CA ASP A 268 -5.76 -18.01 -9.21
C ASP A 268 -5.04 -19.07 -10.07
N ALA A 269 -4.62 -18.70 -11.29
CA ALA A 269 -3.85 -19.57 -12.17
C ALA A 269 -2.38 -19.73 -11.76
N LEU A 270 -1.86 -18.88 -10.86
CA LEU A 270 -0.49 -19.02 -10.34
C LEU A 270 -0.34 -20.31 -9.53
N PRO A 271 0.84 -20.95 -9.56
CA PRO A 271 1.17 -22.03 -8.63
C PRO A 271 0.95 -21.63 -7.17
N ALA A 272 0.49 -22.55 -6.33
CA ALA A 272 0.23 -22.28 -4.92
C ALA A 272 1.46 -21.68 -4.18
N LYS A 273 2.66 -22.15 -4.51
CA LYS A 273 3.93 -21.60 -3.99
C LYS A 273 4.05 -20.10 -4.30
N MET A 274 3.73 -19.67 -5.53
CA MET A 274 3.85 -18.27 -5.93
C MET A 274 2.80 -17.40 -5.23
N ARG A 275 1.56 -17.89 -5.08
CA ARG A 275 0.53 -17.17 -4.31
C ARG A 275 0.95 -16.96 -2.87
N ALA A 276 1.48 -17.99 -2.20
CA ALA A 276 2.00 -17.88 -0.85
C ALA A 276 3.18 -16.89 -0.75
N ILE A 277 4.09 -16.88 -1.74
CA ILE A 277 5.17 -15.89 -1.80
C ILE A 277 4.60 -14.47 -1.92
N ILE A 278 3.62 -14.25 -2.79
CA ILE A 278 2.98 -12.94 -2.95
C ILE A 278 2.38 -12.46 -1.62
N GLU A 279 1.61 -13.30 -0.93
CA GLU A 279 1.00 -12.97 0.35
C GLU A 279 2.05 -12.57 1.41
N ASN A 280 3.15 -13.31 1.51
CA ASN A 280 4.26 -12.97 2.42
C ASN A 280 5.04 -11.73 1.96
N ALA A 281 5.20 -11.51 0.64
CA ALA A 281 5.84 -10.32 0.10
C ALA A 281 5.02 -9.04 0.38
N VAL A 282 3.68 -9.13 0.42
CA VAL A 282 2.80 -8.04 0.86
C VAL A 282 3.14 -7.61 2.29
N GLU A 283 3.25 -8.57 3.22
CA GLU A 283 3.57 -8.29 4.62
C GLU A 283 5.00 -7.73 4.78
N ALA A 284 5.98 -8.33 4.10
CA ALA A 284 7.36 -7.87 4.11
C ALA A 284 7.49 -6.45 3.53
N SER A 285 6.76 -6.16 2.44
CA SER A 285 6.72 -4.82 1.84
C SER A 285 6.01 -3.81 2.72
N SER A 286 4.95 -4.22 3.42
CA SER A 286 4.21 -3.38 4.38
C SER A 286 5.13 -2.87 5.49
N GLN A 287 5.91 -3.76 6.08
CA GLN A 287 6.84 -3.41 7.16
C GLN A 287 8.02 -2.56 6.68
N ASP A 288 8.64 -2.93 5.56
CA ASP A 288 9.75 -2.18 4.95
C ASP A 288 9.31 -0.75 4.56
N MET A 289 8.13 -0.62 3.95
CA MET A 289 7.54 0.67 3.64
C MET A 289 7.33 1.53 4.90
N SER A 290 6.81 0.93 5.99
CA SER A 290 6.59 1.63 7.25
C SER A 290 7.88 2.22 7.81
N TRP A 291 8.98 1.47 7.79
CA TRP A 291 10.29 1.95 8.24
C TRP A 291 10.87 3.02 7.29
N LYS A 292 10.80 2.79 5.99
CA LYS A 292 11.24 3.76 4.95
C LYS A 292 10.46 5.06 5.07
N ALA A 293 9.15 5.01 5.33
CA ALA A 293 8.30 6.17 5.53
C ALA A 293 8.77 7.02 6.71
N VAL A 294 9.05 6.41 7.87
CA VAL A 294 9.54 7.15 9.05
C VAL A 294 10.84 7.89 8.73
N ASP A 295 11.79 7.22 8.08
CA ASP A 295 13.09 7.84 7.71
C ASP A 295 12.93 8.95 6.68
N ARG A 296 12.27 8.67 5.57
CA ARG A 296 12.13 9.60 4.44
C ARG A 296 11.24 10.79 4.79
N TYR A 297 10.06 10.56 5.38
CA TYR A 297 9.11 11.62 5.69
C TYR A 297 9.67 12.58 6.74
N SER A 298 10.39 12.09 7.75
CA SER A 298 11.02 12.96 8.76
C SER A 298 12.14 13.83 8.19
N LYS A 299 12.95 13.31 7.27
CA LYS A 299 14.00 14.06 6.57
C LYS A 299 13.40 15.14 5.67
N ASP A 300 12.42 14.78 4.86
CA ASP A 300 11.80 15.71 3.92
C ASP A 300 10.92 16.74 4.64
N HIS A 301 10.28 16.38 5.76
CA HIS A 301 9.61 17.36 6.63
C HIS A 301 10.58 18.45 7.13
N ALA A 302 11.78 18.06 7.56
CA ALA A 302 12.80 19.01 7.96
C ALA A 302 13.31 19.85 6.77
N THR A 303 13.44 19.25 5.59
CA THR A 303 13.85 19.92 4.35
C THR A 303 12.81 20.95 3.90
N LEU A 304 11.53 20.58 3.84
CA LEU A 304 10.43 21.50 3.54
C LEU A 304 10.47 22.75 4.43
N LYS A 305 10.67 22.56 5.75
CA LYS A 305 10.73 23.65 6.71
C LYS A 305 11.98 24.52 6.56
N ASN A 306 13.16 23.89 6.49
CA ASN A 306 14.44 24.59 6.64
C ASN A 306 15.01 25.09 5.30
N GLN A 307 14.86 24.31 4.22
CA GLN A 307 15.41 24.62 2.91
C GLN A 307 14.34 25.23 1.99
N ASP A 308 13.19 24.58 1.85
CA ASP A 308 12.12 25.01 0.95
C ASP A 308 11.27 26.15 1.54
N LYS A 309 11.54 26.57 2.81
CA LYS A 309 10.92 27.69 3.52
C LYS A 309 9.40 27.57 3.64
N VAL A 310 8.89 26.34 3.75
CA VAL A 310 7.49 26.08 3.98
C VAL A 310 7.11 26.43 5.42
N ARG A 311 6.04 27.18 5.58
CA ARG A 311 5.47 27.53 6.90
C ARG A 311 4.45 26.49 7.29
N MET A 312 4.73 25.79 8.39
CA MET A 312 3.89 24.71 8.90
C MET A 312 3.02 25.17 10.06
N TYR A 313 1.74 24.87 9.99
CA TYR A 313 0.73 25.24 10.99
C TYR A 313 -0.03 24.00 11.45
N SER A 314 -0.34 23.94 12.74
CA SER A 314 -1.31 22.94 13.24
C SER A 314 -2.71 23.37 12.87
N THR A 315 -3.53 22.43 12.42
CA THR A 315 -4.96 22.68 12.17
C THR A 315 -5.67 23.03 13.50
N PRO A 316 -6.45 24.10 13.54
CA PRO A 316 -7.23 24.47 14.72
C PRO A 316 -8.18 23.36 15.16
N SER A 317 -8.33 23.20 16.49
CA SER A 317 -9.19 22.16 17.07
C SER A 317 -10.66 22.27 16.66
N ALA A 318 -11.16 23.48 16.44
CA ALA A 318 -12.52 23.70 15.95
C ALA A 318 -12.75 23.09 14.55
N ILE A 319 -11.74 23.14 13.66
CA ILE A 319 -11.81 22.51 12.34
C ILE A 319 -11.76 20.99 12.48
N LEU A 320 -10.88 20.48 13.33
CA LEU A 320 -10.78 19.03 13.60
C LEU A 320 -12.10 18.48 14.15
N GLN A 321 -12.72 19.19 15.13
CA GLN A 321 -14.01 18.79 15.67
C GLN A 321 -15.10 18.82 14.59
N LYS A 322 -15.14 19.88 13.79
CA LYS A 322 -16.13 19.99 12.70
C LYS A 322 -15.98 18.90 11.64
N GLN A 323 -14.75 18.42 11.37
CA GLN A 323 -14.54 17.26 10.51
C GLN A 323 -15.18 16.00 11.09
N LEU A 324 -15.07 15.76 12.39
CA LEU A 324 -15.70 14.61 13.07
C LEU A 324 -17.23 14.70 12.99
N ASP A 325 -17.80 15.87 13.32
CA ASP A 325 -19.25 16.10 13.30
C ASP A 325 -19.83 15.84 11.89
N ILE A 326 -19.18 16.37 10.85
CA ILE A 326 -19.62 16.17 9.45
C ILE A 326 -19.42 14.72 9.02
N TYR A 327 -18.32 14.09 9.42
CA TYR A 327 -18.08 12.68 9.11
C TYR A 327 -19.19 11.78 9.66
N ASP A 328 -19.64 12.04 10.89
CA ASP A 328 -20.75 11.30 11.52
C ASP A 328 -22.06 11.48 10.73
N GLU A 329 -22.38 12.71 10.31
CA GLU A 329 -23.57 12.99 9.49
C GLU A 329 -23.50 12.28 8.12
N VAL A 330 -22.34 12.33 7.46
CA VAL A 330 -22.11 11.72 6.14
C VAL A 330 -22.20 10.19 6.21
N THR A 331 -21.51 9.60 7.19
CA THR A 331 -21.48 8.13 7.32
C THR A 331 -22.82 7.57 7.79
N ALA A 332 -23.57 8.27 8.62
CA ALA A 332 -24.93 7.88 8.98
C ALA A 332 -25.87 7.82 7.77
N LYS A 333 -25.80 8.83 6.87
CA LYS A 333 -26.58 8.83 5.60
C LYS A 333 -26.18 7.68 4.68
N LYS A 334 -24.86 7.43 4.53
CA LYS A 334 -24.36 6.32 3.69
C LYS A 334 -24.74 4.95 4.25
N ALA A 335 -24.64 4.77 5.57
CA ALA A 335 -25.03 3.53 6.25
C ALA A 335 -26.53 3.26 6.16
N ALA A 336 -27.38 4.28 6.14
CA ALA A 336 -28.82 4.14 5.94
C ALA A 336 -29.16 3.73 4.49
N ALA A 337 -28.36 4.13 3.51
CA ALA A 337 -28.58 3.86 2.09
C ALA A 337 -27.92 2.55 1.60
N ASP A 338 -26.82 2.12 2.24
CA ASP A 338 -26.03 0.94 1.82
C ASP A 338 -25.76 0.02 3.04
N PRO A 339 -26.44 -1.13 3.11
CA PRO A 339 -26.22 -2.11 4.18
C PRO A 339 -24.78 -2.63 4.25
N LEU A 340 -24.07 -2.72 3.10
CA LEU A 340 -22.69 -3.20 3.08
C LEU A 340 -21.74 -2.15 3.63
N PHE A 341 -21.97 -0.86 3.33
CA PHE A 341 -21.25 0.24 3.98
C PHE A 341 -21.42 0.20 5.50
N LYS A 342 -22.68 0.01 5.96
CA LYS A 342 -22.97 -0.14 7.39
C LYS A 342 -22.25 -1.31 8.03
N GLU A 343 -22.23 -2.47 7.37
CA GLU A 343 -21.55 -3.67 7.88
C GLU A 343 -20.04 -3.45 8.08
N VAL A 344 -19.39 -2.77 7.13
CA VAL A 344 -17.96 -2.41 7.24
C VAL A 344 -17.75 -1.43 8.38
N MET A 345 -18.57 -0.38 8.46
CA MET A 345 -18.51 0.64 9.51
C MET A 345 -18.65 0.02 10.91
N ASP A 346 -19.67 -0.82 11.12
CA ASP A 346 -19.91 -1.48 12.40
C ASP A 346 -18.75 -2.39 12.82
N SER A 347 -18.18 -3.13 11.85
CA SER A 347 -17.00 -3.97 12.07
C SER A 347 -15.78 -3.17 12.48
N GLN A 348 -15.50 -2.04 11.81
CA GLN A 348 -14.40 -1.14 12.16
C GLN A 348 -14.60 -0.54 13.55
N MET A 349 -15.81 -0.06 13.87
CA MET A 349 -16.13 0.52 15.18
C MET A 349 -15.92 -0.51 16.32
N ALA A 350 -16.39 -1.75 16.12
CA ALA A 350 -16.22 -2.80 17.11
C ALA A 350 -14.75 -3.13 17.36
N PHE A 351 -13.94 -3.20 16.31
CA PHE A 351 -12.50 -3.42 16.43
C PHE A 351 -11.79 -2.23 17.07
N ALA A 352 -12.08 -1.02 16.62
CA ALA A 352 -11.47 0.22 17.12
C ALA A 352 -11.70 0.37 18.62
N ARG A 353 -12.93 0.13 19.10
CA ARG A 353 -13.28 0.26 20.53
C ARG A 353 -12.31 -0.53 21.41
N ARG A 354 -11.92 -1.74 21.05
CA ARG A 354 -11.00 -2.54 21.85
C ARG A 354 -9.52 -2.21 21.59
N ALA A 355 -9.14 -1.99 20.33
CA ALA A 355 -7.74 -1.79 19.96
C ALA A 355 -7.24 -0.41 20.39
N VAL A 356 -8.04 0.64 20.19
CA VAL A 356 -7.69 2.00 20.61
C VAL A 356 -7.73 2.14 22.12
N THR A 357 -8.70 1.53 22.80
CA THR A 357 -8.73 1.51 24.29
C THR A 357 -7.47 0.90 24.83
N TRP A 358 -7.05 -0.29 24.32
CA TRP A 358 -5.82 -0.92 24.73
C TRP A 358 -4.58 -0.01 24.55
N GLU A 359 -4.46 0.66 23.42
CA GLU A 359 -3.33 1.57 23.17
C GLU A 359 -3.34 2.77 24.12
N LEU A 360 -4.49 3.44 24.27
CA LEU A 360 -4.63 4.59 25.14
C LEU A 360 -4.30 4.27 26.63
N GLU A 361 -4.58 3.05 27.07
CA GLU A 361 -4.31 2.61 28.44
C GLU A 361 -2.86 2.14 28.64
N THR A 362 -2.17 1.69 27.58
CA THR A 362 -0.87 1.00 27.72
C THR A 362 0.31 1.78 27.16
N VAL A 363 0.11 2.67 26.19
CA VAL A 363 1.19 3.43 25.53
C VAL A 363 1.48 4.72 26.27
N VAL A 364 2.75 4.91 26.63
CA VAL A 364 3.21 6.16 27.28
C VAL A 364 3.17 7.36 26.32
N ASP A 365 2.98 8.56 26.89
CA ASP A 365 3.00 9.80 26.10
C ASP A 365 4.40 10.08 25.52
N ARG A 366 4.52 9.91 24.21
CA ARG A 366 5.75 10.18 23.46
C ARG A 366 6.19 11.64 23.58
N ARG A 367 5.25 12.59 23.75
CA ARG A 367 5.56 14.02 23.90
C ARG A 367 6.28 14.30 25.20
N MET A 368 5.90 13.62 26.27
CA MET A 368 6.59 13.77 27.56
C MET A 368 8.07 13.39 27.44
N ALA A 369 8.37 12.24 26.86
CA ALA A 369 9.75 11.80 26.63
C ALA A 369 10.50 12.74 25.67
N TYR A 370 9.90 13.12 24.54
CA TYR A 370 10.51 14.06 23.59
C TYR A 370 10.89 15.39 24.27
N ASN A 371 9.96 16.00 25.02
CA ASN A 371 10.22 17.25 25.71
C ASN A 371 11.30 17.14 26.78
N HIS A 372 11.38 15.99 27.47
CA HIS A 372 12.42 15.74 28.46
C HIS A 372 13.84 15.78 27.83
N TYR A 373 14.02 15.16 26.66
CA TYR A 373 15.34 15.07 26.04
C TYR A 373 15.71 16.29 25.18
N PHE A 374 14.74 16.95 24.55
CA PHE A 374 15.04 17.94 23.51
C PHE A 374 14.56 19.35 23.84
N ALA A 375 13.37 19.57 24.46
CA ALA A 375 12.88 20.91 24.75
C ALA A 375 13.63 21.59 25.90
N ARG A 376 14.02 20.85 26.94
CA ARG A 376 14.77 21.39 28.10
C ARG A 376 16.18 21.84 27.73
N ARG A 377 16.83 21.19 26.77
CA ARG A 377 18.18 21.55 26.30
C ARG A 377 18.17 22.80 25.43
N ALA A 378 17.10 23.07 24.70
CA ALA A 378 16.96 24.27 23.89
C ALA A 378 16.79 25.57 24.71
N SER A 379 16.39 25.46 25.99
CA SER A 379 16.20 26.60 26.88
C SER A 379 17.43 26.97 27.72
N GLY A 380 18.60 26.38 27.46
CA GLY A 380 19.88 26.77 28.08
C GLY A 380 19.98 26.55 29.61
N ARG A 381 19.15 25.68 30.19
CA ARG A 381 19.23 25.27 31.58
C ARG A 381 19.76 23.83 31.66
N GLY A 382 21.07 23.71 31.62
CA GLY A 382 21.86 22.54 31.99
C GLY A 382 22.64 22.86 33.23
#